data_6417339e023e870d1f0075b0e748feef
#
_entry.id   6417339e023e870d1f0075b0e748feef
#
_cell.length_a   1.000
_cell.length_b   1.000
_cell.length_c   1.000
_cell.angle_alpha   90.00
_cell.angle_beta   90.00
_cell.angle_gamma   90.00
#
_symmetry.space_group_name_H-M   'P 1'
#
loop_
_entity.id
_entity.type
_entity.pdbx_description
1 polymer ?
#
loop_
_entity_poly.entity_id
_entity_poly.type
_entity_poly.pdbx_seq_one_letter_code
_entity_poly.pdbx_strand_id
1 'polypeptide(L)'
;MPRSVVGPGGSRFEVYEPTVTPINGAARPLSPSVEILPATSFNVAPIRWIWEGWLARGKLHLLAGAPGTGKTTIALSIASTITTGGRWPDGSEAERGDVLIWTGEDGIADTLLPRLLAAGGDPSKVHFVSSMQEDGKPRHFDPATGMPDLVKAARKLPDLKLVILDPVVAAVSGDSHKNTETRRGLQPVVDLADQLDCAVLGITHLSKNTGGREPLERVAGSIAFGAVARVVLATVKPADTEAPRRLVRAKSNLGPDTGGFEYTLFGAPVPGQEFNAQRVEWGEILEGSARELMAVEQPDDGGDAADDAEEFLQDILKSGTVSTKEIKEAANAHGHSWRTVNRAKAELGVKAVKGGFNEGWSWRLPDPPKNANKNNFGILRTDAGR
;
A
#
# COMPACT_ATOMS: atom_id res chain seq x y z
N MET A 1 38.86 21.58 -27.90
CA MET A 1 39.71 20.61 -28.64
C MET A 1 39.15 19.22 -28.38
N PRO A 2 39.00 18.39 -29.40
CA PRO A 2 38.47 17.05 -29.19
C PRO A 2 39.41 16.21 -28.31
N ARG A 3 38.85 15.44 -27.37
CA ARG A 3 39.59 14.45 -26.58
C ARG A 3 39.48 13.10 -27.27
N SER A 4 40.60 12.46 -27.53
CA SER A 4 40.65 11.11 -28.06
C SER A 4 40.49 10.11 -26.90
N VAL A 5 39.44 9.27 -26.96
CA VAL A 5 39.19 8.19 -25.99
C VAL A 5 39.40 6.84 -26.70
N VAL A 6 40.15 5.94 -26.06
CA VAL A 6 40.40 4.59 -26.57
C VAL A 6 39.34 3.67 -25.96
N GLY A 7 38.49 3.06 -26.79
CA GLY A 7 37.50 2.07 -26.38
C GLY A 7 38.10 0.67 -26.21
N PRO A 8 37.35 -0.29 -25.59
CA PRO A 8 37.76 -1.67 -25.48
C PRO A 8 37.90 -2.27 -26.88
N GLY A 9 39.13 -2.69 -27.24
CA GLY A 9 39.45 -3.19 -28.57
C GLY A 9 40.39 -2.26 -29.38
N GLY A 10 40.91 -1.16 -28.80
CA GLY A 10 41.95 -0.33 -29.43
C GLY A 10 41.46 0.69 -30.44
N SER A 11 40.17 0.83 -30.67
CA SER A 11 39.62 1.86 -31.56
C SER A 11 39.64 3.22 -30.89
N ARG A 12 40.09 4.24 -31.59
CA ARG A 12 40.10 5.63 -31.13
C ARG A 12 38.84 6.33 -31.60
N PHE A 13 38.14 6.97 -30.67
CA PHE A 13 36.99 7.83 -30.96
C PHE A 13 37.29 9.24 -30.53
N GLU A 14 36.93 10.21 -31.36
CA GLU A 14 36.99 11.63 -31.01
C GLU A 14 35.67 12.02 -30.34
N VAL A 15 35.72 12.41 -29.08
CA VAL A 15 34.56 12.93 -28.34
C VAL A 15 34.59 14.45 -28.47
N TYR A 16 33.59 14.99 -29.13
CA TYR A 16 33.37 16.44 -29.18
C TYR A 16 32.56 16.83 -27.93
N GLU A 17 33.23 17.51 -26.99
CA GLU A 17 32.51 18.25 -25.96
C GLU A 17 32.01 19.56 -26.58
N PRO A 18 30.70 19.84 -26.55
CA PRO A 18 30.21 21.13 -27.02
C PRO A 18 30.71 22.23 -26.09
N THR A 19 31.61 23.04 -26.59
CA THR A 19 32.07 24.27 -25.92
C THR A 19 30.92 25.28 -25.97
N VAL A 20 30.19 25.39 -24.88
CA VAL A 20 29.19 26.45 -24.70
C VAL A 20 29.95 27.70 -24.25
N THR A 21 30.16 28.62 -25.13
CA THR A 21 30.63 29.97 -24.78
C THR A 21 29.43 30.75 -24.22
N PRO A 22 29.43 31.20 -22.96
CA PRO A 22 28.31 31.94 -22.40
C PRO A 22 28.29 33.34 -23.02
N ILE A 23 27.30 33.63 -23.83
CA ILE A 23 26.89 34.97 -24.18
C ILE A 23 25.84 35.39 -23.19
N ASN A 24 26.16 36.30 -22.29
CA ASN A 24 25.29 36.94 -21.28
C ASN A 24 24.63 36.01 -20.29
N GLY A 25 25.31 35.65 -19.25
CA GLY A 25 24.91 35.48 -17.82
C GLY A 25 23.66 34.73 -17.42
N ALA A 26 22.86 34.15 -18.32
CA ALA A 26 21.71 33.31 -18.01
C ALA A 26 21.95 31.90 -18.56
N ALA A 27 22.07 30.92 -17.68
CA ALA A 27 22.07 29.51 -18.06
C ALA A 27 20.77 29.21 -18.82
N ARG A 28 20.90 28.98 -20.14
CA ARG A 28 19.75 28.52 -20.93
C ARG A 28 19.35 27.14 -20.41
N PRO A 29 18.09 26.90 -20.07
CA PRO A 29 17.67 25.56 -19.67
C PRO A 29 18.00 24.59 -20.81
N LEU A 30 18.72 23.51 -20.49
CA LEU A 30 19.02 22.45 -21.45
C LEU A 30 17.69 21.89 -21.96
N SER A 31 17.49 21.93 -23.26
CA SER A 31 16.32 21.30 -23.88
C SER A 31 16.32 19.81 -23.55
N PRO A 32 15.16 19.20 -23.27
CA PRO A 32 15.08 17.75 -23.06
C PRO A 32 15.71 17.01 -24.24
N SER A 33 16.62 16.08 -23.95
CA SER A 33 17.26 15.24 -24.97
C SER A 33 16.98 13.78 -24.70
N VAL A 34 16.80 12.98 -25.76
CA VAL A 34 16.66 11.52 -25.68
C VAL A 34 18.04 10.92 -25.97
N GLU A 35 18.52 10.09 -25.04
CA GLU A 35 19.73 9.31 -25.23
C GLU A 35 19.38 7.92 -25.74
N ILE A 36 20.04 7.46 -26.79
CA ILE A 36 19.86 6.12 -27.39
C ILE A 36 21.20 5.39 -27.27
N LEU A 37 21.16 4.26 -26.54
CA LEU A 37 22.33 3.43 -26.31
C LEU A 37 22.17 2.07 -27.04
N PRO A 38 23.22 1.56 -27.69
CA PRO A 38 23.20 0.23 -28.28
C PRO A 38 23.15 -0.85 -27.17
N ALA A 39 22.58 -2.01 -27.47
CA ALA A 39 22.48 -3.11 -26.50
C ALA A 39 23.86 -3.57 -25.97
N THR A 40 24.91 -3.39 -26.76
CA THR A 40 26.30 -3.70 -26.38
C THR A 40 26.87 -2.79 -25.28
N SER A 41 26.20 -1.68 -24.96
CA SER A 41 26.58 -0.82 -23.84
C SER A 41 26.15 -1.40 -22.46
N PHE A 42 25.37 -2.47 -22.45
CA PHE A 42 24.86 -3.07 -21.23
C PHE A 42 25.53 -4.43 -20.95
N ASN A 43 25.87 -4.64 -19.70
CA ASN A 43 26.31 -5.97 -19.23
C ASN A 43 25.12 -6.81 -18.83
N VAL A 44 25.13 -8.09 -19.20
CA VAL A 44 24.14 -9.06 -18.74
C VAL A 44 24.33 -9.30 -17.23
N ALA A 45 23.26 -9.17 -16.47
CA ALA A 45 23.26 -9.40 -15.02
C ALA A 45 22.03 -10.22 -14.62
N PRO A 46 22.15 -11.11 -13.63
CA PRO A 46 21.01 -11.82 -13.07
C PRO A 46 20.13 -10.86 -12.26
N ILE A 47 18.88 -11.26 -12.04
CA ILE A 47 18.01 -10.58 -11.07
C ILE A 47 18.62 -10.79 -9.69
N ARG A 48 18.77 -9.70 -8.95
CA ARG A 48 19.24 -9.76 -7.57
C ARG A 48 18.05 -9.77 -6.62
N TRP A 49 18.06 -10.72 -5.71
CA TRP A 49 16.96 -10.94 -4.77
C TRP A 49 17.39 -10.57 -3.34
N ILE A 50 16.44 -10.02 -2.58
CA ILE A 50 16.52 -9.90 -1.12
C ILE A 50 15.94 -11.15 -0.49
N TRP A 51 14.85 -11.64 -1.07
CA TRP A 51 14.23 -12.93 -0.80
C TRP A 51 13.89 -13.57 -2.14
N GLU A 52 14.57 -14.66 -2.46
CA GLU A 52 14.52 -15.25 -3.80
C GLU A 52 13.11 -15.63 -4.23
N GLY A 53 12.70 -15.15 -5.40
CA GLY A 53 11.36 -15.32 -5.93
C GLY A 53 10.26 -14.45 -5.29
N TRP A 54 10.56 -13.75 -4.19
CA TRP A 54 9.58 -12.95 -3.42
C TRP A 54 9.87 -11.46 -3.44
N LEU A 55 11.12 -11.05 -3.20
CA LEU A 55 11.53 -9.65 -3.14
C LEU A 55 12.80 -9.41 -3.94
N ALA A 56 12.67 -8.82 -5.13
CA ALA A 56 13.79 -8.46 -6.00
C ALA A 56 14.27 -7.03 -5.73
N ARG A 57 15.58 -6.81 -5.76
CA ARG A 57 16.19 -5.48 -5.69
C ARG A 57 15.83 -4.65 -6.92
N GLY A 58 15.71 -3.35 -6.74
CA GLY A 58 15.36 -2.41 -7.80
C GLY A 58 13.95 -2.56 -8.35
N LYS A 59 13.03 -3.21 -7.63
CA LYS A 59 11.68 -3.50 -8.13
C LYS A 59 10.59 -3.14 -7.13
N LEU A 60 9.42 -2.79 -7.68
CA LEU A 60 8.18 -2.58 -6.92
C LEU A 60 7.45 -3.93 -6.76
N HIS A 61 7.10 -4.24 -5.52
CA HIS A 61 6.26 -5.35 -5.09
C HIS A 61 5.02 -4.82 -4.41
N LEU A 62 3.94 -5.58 -4.47
CA LEU A 62 2.71 -5.27 -3.73
C LEU A 62 2.40 -6.38 -2.73
N LEU A 63 1.89 -5.98 -1.57
CA LEU A 63 1.28 -6.84 -0.57
C LEU A 63 -0.19 -6.43 -0.45
N ALA A 64 -1.08 -7.22 -1.05
CA ALA A 64 -2.50 -6.97 -1.10
C ALA A 64 -3.28 -7.91 -0.19
N GLY A 65 -4.41 -7.47 0.35
CA GLY A 65 -5.25 -8.33 1.18
C GLY A 65 -6.41 -7.57 1.79
N ALA A 66 -7.43 -8.31 2.25
CA ALA A 66 -8.54 -7.74 2.99
C ALA A 66 -8.09 -7.06 4.29
N PRO A 67 -8.88 -6.15 4.87
CA PRO A 67 -8.62 -5.62 6.21
C PRO A 67 -8.46 -6.76 7.24
N GLY A 68 -7.62 -6.56 8.25
CA GLY A 68 -7.42 -7.53 9.33
C GLY A 68 -6.66 -8.81 8.95
N THR A 69 -6.16 -8.95 7.72
CA THR A 69 -5.34 -10.11 7.33
C THR A 69 -3.90 -10.04 7.84
N GLY A 70 -3.45 -8.89 8.35
CA GLY A 70 -2.12 -8.72 8.95
C GLY A 70 -1.03 -8.28 7.96
N LYS A 71 -1.39 -7.57 6.90
CA LYS A 71 -0.43 -7.06 5.90
C LYS A 71 0.74 -6.28 6.51
N THR A 72 0.43 -5.28 7.34
CA THR A 72 1.45 -4.49 8.05
C THR A 72 2.29 -5.36 8.98
N THR A 73 1.69 -6.34 9.67
CA THR A 73 2.42 -7.29 10.54
C THR A 73 3.36 -8.19 9.73
N ILE A 74 2.95 -8.64 8.53
CA ILE A 74 3.82 -9.37 7.59
C ILE A 74 4.97 -8.49 7.11
N ALA A 75 4.69 -7.25 6.72
CA ALA A 75 5.73 -6.31 6.29
C ALA A 75 6.76 -6.05 7.40
N LEU A 76 6.33 -5.96 8.66
CA LEU A 76 7.23 -5.84 9.81
C LEU A 76 7.99 -7.14 10.12
N SER A 77 7.40 -8.32 9.89
CA SER A 77 8.11 -9.61 9.95
C SER A 77 9.23 -9.68 8.90
N ILE A 78 8.96 -9.25 7.68
CA ILE A 78 9.96 -9.12 6.60
C ILE A 78 11.06 -8.13 7.01
N ALA A 79 10.69 -6.97 7.54
CA ALA A 79 11.64 -5.97 8.05
C ALA A 79 12.51 -6.53 9.19
N SER A 80 11.90 -7.28 10.11
CA SER A 80 12.63 -7.96 11.19
C SER A 80 13.67 -8.95 10.65
N THR A 81 13.28 -9.78 9.68
CA THR A 81 14.19 -10.74 9.05
C THR A 81 15.38 -10.05 8.38
N ILE A 82 15.14 -8.97 7.63
CA ILE A 82 16.19 -8.19 6.96
C ILE A 82 17.12 -7.52 7.99
N THR A 83 16.58 -6.87 9.01
CA THR A 83 17.38 -6.07 9.95
C THR A 83 18.28 -6.92 10.83
N THR A 84 17.91 -8.17 11.07
CA THR A 84 18.70 -9.13 11.86
C THR A 84 19.59 -10.04 11.02
N GLY A 85 19.36 -10.16 9.71
CA GLY A 85 19.97 -11.19 8.89
C GLY A 85 19.45 -12.59 9.26
N GLY A 86 18.15 -12.66 9.59
CA GLY A 86 17.48 -13.89 10.01
C GLY A 86 17.19 -14.85 8.86
N ARG A 87 16.32 -15.84 9.12
CA ARG A 87 15.88 -16.80 8.10
C ARG A 87 14.51 -16.47 7.58
N TRP A 88 14.35 -16.61 6.27
CA TRP A 88 13.07 -16.56 5.60
C TRP A 88 12.21 -17.80 5.91
N PRO A 89 10.90 -17.76 5.66
CA PRO A 89 10.01 -18.91 5.87
C PRO A 89 10.42 -20.18 5.11
N ASP A 90 11.11 -20.03 3.98
CA ASP A 90 11.67 -21.13 3.19
C ASP A 90 12.99 -21.68 3.74
N GLY A 91 13.47 -21.15 4.86
CA GLY A 91 14.73 -21.54 5.52
C GLY A 91 15.98 -20.87 4.96
N SER A 92 15.89 -20.12 3.84
CA SER A 92 17.02 -19.37 3.29
C SER A 92 17.41 -18.19 4.20
N GLU A 93 18.66 -17.74 4.10
CA GLU A 93 19.20 -16.66 4.94
C GLU A 93 18.96 -15.29 4.29
N ALA A 94 18.60 -14.30 5.11
CA ALA A 94 18.47 -12.92 4.65
C ALA A 94 19.81 -12.19 4.74
N GLU A 95 20.11 -11.37 3.73
CA GLU A 95 21.16 -10.37 3.86
C GLU A 95 20.71 -9.28 4.85
N ARG A 96 21.54 -9.05 5.89
CA ARG A 96 21.29 -7.98 6.86
C ARG A 96 21.37 -6.61 6.19
N GLY A 97 20.47 -5.69 6.55
CA GLY A 97 20.49 -4.32 6.03
C GLY A 97 19.44 -3.43 6.65
N ASP A 98 19.34 -2.21 6.13
CA ASP A 98 18.44 -1.19 6.61
C ASP A 98 17.07 -1.28 5.93
N VAL A 99 16.02 -0.91 6.66
CA VAL A 99 14.63 -0.83 6.16
C VAL A 99 14.09 0.57 6.40
N LEU A 100 13.48 1.17 5.39
CA LEU A 100 12.81 2.46 5.47
C LEU A 100 11.30 2.26 5.38
N ILE A 101 10.55 2.85 6.30
CA ILE A 101 9.09 2.71 6.38
C ILE A 101 8.43 4.09 6.32
N TRP A 102 7.51 4.25 5.40
CA TRP A 102 6.51 5.30 5.45
C TRP A 102 5.14 4.69 5.74
N THR A 103 4.42 5.30 6.68
CA THR A 103 3.06 4.93 7.04
C THR A 103 2.17 6.16 7.07
N GLY A 104 0.96 6.02 6.52
CA GLY A 104 -0.11 7.01 6.62
C GLY A 104 -1.27 6.55 7.51
N GLU A 105 -1.22 5.32 8.03
CA GLU A 105 -2.33 4.70 8.78
C GLU A 105 -1.94 4.44 10.25
N ASP A 106 -0.88 3.71 10.49
CA ASP A 106 -0.52 3.22 11.82
C ASP A 106 0.45 4.17 12.56
N GLY A 107 0.27 4.31 13.89
CA GLY A 107 1.19 5.02 14.77
C GLY A 107 2.54 4.30 14.90
N ILE A 108 3.64 5.06 14.88
CA ILE A 108 4.99 4.48 14.97
C ILE A 108 5.23 3.92 16.37
N ALA A 109 4.97 4.73 17.41
CA ALA A 109 5.37 4.42 18.78
C ALA A 109 4.49 3.37 19.46
N ASP A 110 3.22 3.34 19.15
CA ASP A 110 2.21 2.49 19.80
C ASP A 110 1.84 1.24 18.99
N THR A 111 2.15 1.22 17.69
CA THR A 111 1.74 0.14 16.80
C THR A 111 2.91 -0.50 16.07
N LEU A 112 3.67 0.25 15.25
CA LEU A 112 4.68 -0.35 14.38
C LEU A 112 5.93 -0.80 15.14
N LEU A 113 6.48 0.07 15.99
CA LEU A 113 7.68 -0.25 16.78
C LEU A 113 7.46 -1.43 17.75
N PRO A 114 6.34 -1.49 18.51
CA PRO A 114 6.05 -2.66 19.33
C PRO A 114 5.95 -3.97 18.53
N ARG A 115 5.29 -3.96 17.35
CA ARG A 115 5.20 -5.14 16.48
C ARG A 115 6.57 -5.56 15.92
N LEU A 116 7.40 -4.59 15.52
CA LEU A 116 8.77 -4.86 15.06
C LEU A 116 9.59 -5.55 16.17
N LEU A 117 9.55 -5.01 17.38
CA LEU A 117 10.27 -5.57 18.54
C LEU A 117 9.75 -6.94 18.93
N ALA A 118 8.44 -7.15 18.95
CA ALA A 118 7.82 -8.46 19.18
C ALA A 118 8.19 -9.49 18.12
N ALA A 119 8.45 -9.05 16.89
CA ALA A 119 8.96 -9.89 15.80
C ALA A 119 10.50 -10.12 15.89
N GLY A 120 11.18 -9.53 16.86
CA GLY A 120 12.62 -9.66 17.05
C GLY A 120 13.47 -8.77 16.12
N GLY A 121 12.90 -7.75 15.49
CA GLY A 121 13.62 -6.85 14.60
C GLY A 121 14.61 -5.94 15.32
N ASP A 122 15.67 -5.53 14.61
CA ASP A 122 16.66 -4.57 15.10
C ASP A 122 16.20 -3.13 14.82
N PRO A 123 15.73 -2.38 15.83
CA PRO A 123 15.20 -1.03 15.63
C PRO A 123 16.29 -0.03 15.20
N SER A 124 17.57 -0.33 15.39
CA SER A 124 18.66 0.53 14.93
C SER A 124 18.82 0.55 13.39
N LYS A 125 18.21 -0.41 12.71
CA LYS A 125 18.21 -0.56 11.25
C LYS A 125 16.86 -0.29 10.60
N VAL A 126 15.86 0.16 11.38
CA VAL A 126 14.57 0.59 10.86
C VAL A 126 14.45 2.10 10.95
N HIS A 127 14.16 2.72 9.83
CA HIS A 127 14.02 4.16 9.71
C HIS A 127 12.59 4.52 9.29
N PHE A 128 12.01 5.52 9.94
CA PHE A 128 10.67 5.99 9.61
C PHE A 128 10.72 7.35 8.93
N VAL A 129 9.91 7.51 7.88
CA VAL A 129 9.70 8.82 7.26
C VAL A 129 8.73 9.60 8.15
N SER A 130 9.23 10.60 8.89
CA SER A 130 8.42 11.36 9.83
C SER A 130 7.85 12.65 9.25
N SER A 131 8.68 13.41 8.55
CA SER A 131 8.31 14.71 7.97
C SER A 131 9.30 15.11 6.88
N MET A 132 8.89 16.06 6.05
CA MET A 132 9.81 16.80 5.18
C MET A 132 9.99 18.22 5.71
N GLN A 133 11.11 18.85 5.37
CA GLN A 133 11.38 20.26 5.69
C GLN A 133 11.12 21.11 4.44
N GLU A 134 10.24 22.08 4.55
CA GLU A 134 9.98 23.05 3.49
C GLU A 134 10.05 24.46 4.10
N ASP A 135 10.93 25.27 3.57
CA ASP A 135 11.21 26.65 4.09
C ASP A 135 11.54 26.67 5.59
N GLY A 136 12.24 25.65 6.09
CA GLY A 136 12.62 25.50 7.50
C GLY A 136 11.47 25.12 8.44
N LYS A 137 10.31 24.73 7.92
CA LYS A 137 9.17 24.26 8.69
C LYS A 137 8.90 22.76 8.40
N PRO A 138 8.58 21.96 9.44
CA PRO A 138 8.20 20.58 9.23
C PRO A 138 6.82 20.51 8.57
N ARG A 139 6.69 19.68 7.53
CA ARG A 139 5.42 19.32 6.88
C ARG A 139 5.28 17.81 6.84
N HIS A 140 4.06 17.34 6.75
CA HIS A 140 3.80 15.94 6.48
C HIS A 140 4.42 15.55 5.14
N PHE A 141 5.06 14.37 5.11
CA PHE A 141 5.54 13.81 3.87
C PHE A 141 4.35 13.31 3.04
N ASP A 142 4.24 13.80 1.82
CA ASP A 142 3.26 13.36 0.85
C ASP A 142 3.92 12.44 -0.19
N PRO A 143 3.63 11.13 -0.22
CA PRO A 143 4.20 10.21 -1.18
C PRO A 143 3.91 10.56 -2.64
N ALA A 144 2.79 11.23 -2.92
CA ALA A 144 2.42 11.59 -4.29
C ALA A 144 3.37 12.61 -4.93
N THR A 145 4.03 13.42 -4.11
CA THR A 145 4.91 14.52 -4.58
C THR A 145 6.32 14.44 -4.05
N GLY A 146 6.52 13.78 -2.90
CA GLY A 146 7.78 13.79 -2.14
C GLY A 146 8.80 12.71 -2.51
N MET A 147 8.52 11.81 -3.46
CA MET A 147 9.43 10.70 -3.80
C MET A 147 10.85 11.14 -4.19
N PRO A 148 11.07 12.23 -4.97
CA PRO A 148 12.42 12.67 -5.29
C PRO A 148 13.24 13.09 -4.07
N ASP A 149 12.59 13.70 -3.07
CA ASP A 149 13.25 14.10 -1.82
C ASP A 149 13.47 12.90 -0.88
N LEU A 150 12.58 11.92 -0.91
CA LEU A 150 12.77 10.65 -0.22
C LEU A 150 13.99 9.91 -0.77
N VAL A 151 14.16 9.86 -2.08
CA VAL A 151 15.37 9.27 -2.73
C VAL A 151 16.64 9.94 -2.22
N LYS A 152 16.67 11.28 -2.19
CA LYS A 152 17.85 12.03 -1.70
C LYS A 152 18.15 11.71 -0.22
N ALA A 153 17.11 11.63 0.61
CA ALA A 153 17.26 11.31 2.03
C ALA A 153 17.73 9.86 2.23
N ALA A 154 17.11 8.92 1.53
CA ALA A 154 17.36 7.49 1.64
C ALA A 154 18.77 7.08 1.15
N ARG A 155 19.37 7.82 0.23
CA ARG A 155 20.78 7.61 -0.19
C ARG A 155 21.80 7.75 0.95
N LYS A 156 21.41 8.34 2.08
CA LYS A 156 22.27 8.44 3.28
C LYS A 156 22.26 7.15 4.11
N LEU A 157 21.32 6.25 3.88
CA LEU A 157 21.25 4.96 4.53
C LEU A 157 22.28 4.02 3.88
N PRO A 158 23.20 3.44 4.64
CA PRO A 158 24.39 2.80 4.07
C PRO A 158 24.09 1.49 3.34
N ASP A 159 23.04 0.79 3.74
CA ASP A 159 22.72 -0.55 3.20
C ASP A 159 21.21 -0.78 3.16
N LEU A 160 20.50 0.12 2.47
CA LEU A 160 19.05 0.05 2.32
C LEU A 160 18.64 -1.15 1.44
N LYS A 161 17.91 -2.08 2.03
CA LYS A 161 17.39 -3.28 1.35
C LYS A 161 15.93 -3.13 0.95
N LEU A 162 15.13 -2.52 1.83
CA LEU A 162 13.68 -2.48 1.65
C LEU A 162 13.11 -1.10 1.99
N VAL A 163 12.18 -0.64 1.16
CA VAL A 163 11.28 0.48 1.48
C VAL A 163 9.85 -0.06 1.57
N ILE A 164 9.16 0.22 2.67
CA ILE A 164 7.74 -0.13 2.87
C ILE A 164 6.91 1.14 2.74
N LEU A 165 5.84 1.08 1.92
CA LEU A 165 4.87 2.17 1.74
C LEU A 165 3.48 1.66 2.13
N ASP A 166 2.92 2.17 3.22
CA ASP A 166 1.63 1.76 3.79
C ASP A 166 0.69 2.96 4.03
N PRO A 167 -0.32 3.17 3.16
CA PRO A 167 -0.63 2.44 1.94
C PRO A 167 0.03 3.02 0.68
N VAL A 168 0.37 2.18 -0.28
CA VAL A 168 1.00 2.62 -1.55
C VAL A 168 0.08 3.49 -2.42
N VAL A 169 -1.23 3.41 -2.23
CA VAL A 169 -2.19 4.25 -2.94
C VAL A 169 -1.95 5.74 -2.70
N ALA A 170 -1.39 6.10 -1.56
CA ALA A 170 -1.03 7.48 -1.24
C ALA A 170 0.04 8.08 -2.20
N ALA A 171 0.77 7.25 -2.93
CA ALA A 171 1.71 7.72 -3.95
C ALA A 171 1.02 8.14 -5.27
N VAL A 172 -0.29 7.89 -5.41
CA VAL A 172 -1.06 8.23 -6.61
C VAL A 172 -1.75 9.57 -6.41
N SER A 173 -1.27 10.59 -7.13
CA SER A 173 -1.98 11.87 -7.22
C SER A 173 -3.16 11.73 -8.18
N GLY A 174 -4.38 12.03 -7.71
CA GLY A 174 -5.62 11.94 -8.49
C GLY A 174 -6.42 10.67 -8.21
N ASP A 175 -7.19 10.22 -9.19
CA ASP A 175 -8.10 9.08 -9.04
C ASP A 175 -7.34 7.75 -9.20
N SER A 176 -7.12 7.06 -8.08
CA SER A 176 -6.44 5.76 -8.05
C SER A 176 -7.21 4.62 -8.75
N HIS A 177 -8.48 4.85 -9.14
CA HIS A 177 -9.26 3.91 -9.94
C HIS A 177 -9.00 4.04 -11.44
N LYS A 178 -8.38 5.14 -11.88
CA LYS A 178 -8.02 5.33 -13.29
C LYS A 178 -6.64 4.76 -13.59
N ASN A 179 -6.60 3.78 -14.48
CA ASN A 179 -5.37 3.09 -14.88
C ASN A 179 -4.23 4.03 -15.28
N THR A 180 -4.55 5.13 -15.97
CA THR A 180 -3.54 6.09 -16.48
C THR A 180 -2.94 6.92 -15.35
N GLU A 181 -3.76 7.38 -14.42
CA GLU A 181 -3.34 8.16 -13.26
C GLU A 181 -2.53 7.29 -12.30
N THR A 182 -3.01 6.07 -12.03
CA THR A 182 -2.29 5.09 -11.21
C THR A 182 -0.90 4.76 -11.78
N ARG A 183 -0.78 4.51 -13.09
CA ARG A 183 0.53 4.24 -13.71
C ARG A 183 1.49 5.40 -13.57
N ARG A 184 1.01 6.63 -13.78
CA ARG A 184 1.82 7.84 -13.61
C ARG A 184 2.24 8.06 -12.17
N GLY A 185 1.32 7.87 -11.22
CA GLY A 185 1.58 8.03 -9.79
C GLY A 185 2.57 7.01 -9.24
N LEU A 186 2.53 5.78 -9.73
CA LEU A 186 3.46 4.73 -9.29
C LEU A 186 4.84 4.80 -9.96
N GLN A 187 5.01 5.55 -11.06
CA GLN A 187 6.31 5.65 -11.73
C GLN A 187 7.42 6.18 -10.81
N PRO A 188 7.22 7.25 -10.00
CA PRO A 188 8.23 7.70 -9.04
C PRO A 188 8.61 6.65 -7.99
N VAL A 189 7.69 5.74 -7.64
CA VAL A 189 7.96 4.63 -6.71
C VAL A 189 8.82 3.56 -7.39
N VAL A 190 8.57 3.27 -8.66
CA VAL A 190 9.41 2.36 -9.47
C VAL A 190 10.81 2.95 -9.64
N ASP A 191 10.90 4.23 -9.94
CA ASP A 191 12.18 4.94 -10.11
C ASP A 191 12.98 4.99 -8.80
N LEU A 192 12.29 5.14 -7.64
CA LEU A 192 12.92 5.06 -6.33
C LEU A 192 13.56 3.69 -6.10
N ALA A 193 12.84 2.60 -6.39
CA ALA A 193 13.37 1.24 -6.25
C ALA A 193 14.64 1.04 -7.07
N ASP A 194 14.62 1.48 -8.33
CA ASP A 194 15.76 1.34 -9.25
C ASP A 194 16.96 2.21 -8.81
N GLN A 195 16.72 3.48 -8.48
CA GLN A 195 17.77 4.44 -8.10
C GLN A 195 18.46 4.11 -6.77
N LEU A 196 17.74 3.48 -5.82
CA LEU A 196 18.29 3.08 -4.52
C LEU A 196 18.73 1.61 -4.51
N ASP A 197 18.51 0.89 -5.60
CA ASP A 197 18.80 -0.54 -5.71
C ASP A 197 18.24 -1.36 -4.53
N CYS A 198 17.04 -1.02 -4.09
CA CYS A 198 16.32 -1.69 -3.00
C CYS A 198 15.00 -2.27 -3.48
N ALA A 199 14.41 -3.23 -2.74
CA ALA A 199 13.03 -3.60 -2.97
C ALA A 199 12.09 -2.50 -2.44
N VAL A 200 10.97 -2.27 -3.13
CA VAL A 200 9.86 -1.50 -2.56
C VAL A 200 8.67 -2.44 -2.38
N LEU A 201 8.12 -2.48 -1.17
CA LEU A 201 6.92 -3.22 -0.82
C LEU A 201 5.78 -2.23 -0.54
N GLY A 202 4.87 -2.10 -1.49
CA GLY A 202 3.66 -1.30 -1.34
C GLY A 202 2.53 -2.11 -0.75
N ILE A 203 1.95 -1.65 0.36
CA ILE A 203 0.79 -2.29 0.97
C ILE A 203 -0.48 -1.70 0.35
N THR A 204 -1.44 -2.56 0.01
CA THR A 204 -2.73 -2.16 -0.55
C THR A 204 -3.84 -3.12 -0.14
N HIS A 205 -5.09 -2.74 -0.40
CA HIS A 205 -6.23 -3.60 -0.14
C HIS A 205 -6.60 -4.44 -1.37
N LEU A 206 -7.37 -5.50 -1.18
CA LEU A 206 -8.10 -6.18 -2.23
C LEU A 206 -9.44 -5.47 -2.47
N SER A 207 -9.90 -5.44 -3.71
CA SER A 207 -11.23 -4.91 -4.04
C SER A 207 -12.31 -5.79 -3.41
N LYS A 208 -13.32 -5.16 -2.80
CA LYS A 208 -14.45 -5.87 -2.20
C LYS A 208 -15.29 -6.58 -3.26
N ASN A 209 -15.95 -7.66 -2.88
CA ASN A 209 -16.85 -8.45 -3.74
C ASN A 209 -16.19 -9.01 -5.01
N THR A 210 -14.91 -9.31 -4.97
CA THR A 210 -14.16 -9.88 -6.08
C THR A 210 -13.85 -11.37 -5.90
N GLY A 211 -14.47 -12.03 -4.95
CA GLY A 211 -14.40 -13.49 -4.77
C GLY A 211 -14.69 -14.21 -6.09
N GLY A 212 -13.83 -15.17 -6.46
CA GLY A 212 -13.96 -15.90 -7.73
C GLY A 212 -13.38 -15.23 -8.97
N ARG A 213 -12.92 -13.96 -8.89
CA ARG A 213 -12.12 -13.33 -9.96
C ARG A 213 -10.66 -13.80 -9.91
N GLU A 214 -9.92 -13.54 -10.99
CA GLU A 214 -8.49 -13.79 -11.02
C GLU A 214 -7.78 -12.98 -9.91
N PRO A 215 -6.79 -13.56 -9.22
CA PRO A 215 -6.12 -12.93 -8.08
C PRO A 215 -5.65 -11.50 -8.33
N LEU A 216 -5.12 -11.23 -9.53
CA LEU A 216 -4.61 -9.92 -9.91
C LEU A 216 -5.73 -8.87 -10.09
N GLU A 217 -6.91 -9.28 -10.55
CA GLU A 217 -8.08 -8.41 -10.73
C GLU A 217 -8.69 -7.98 -9.39
N ARG A 218 -8.33 -8.67 -8.31
CA ARG A 218 -8.78 -8.39 -6.95
C ARG A 218 -7.99 -7.29 -6.26
N VAL A 219 -6.83 -6.91 -6.78
CA VAL A 219 -6.03 -5.81 -6.21
C VAL A 219 -6.80 -4.49 -6.33
N ALA A 220 -7.02 -3.83 -5.20
CA ALA A 220 -7.87 -2.65 -5.09
C ALA A 220 -7.41 -1.46 -5.93
N GLY A 221 -8.38 -0.66 -6.35
CA GLY A 221 -8.20 0.58 -7.08
C GLY A 221 -8.19 0.36 -8.60
N SER A 222 -7.10 -0.15 -9.14
CA SER A 222 -6.91 -0.28 -10.57
C SER A 222 -6.07 -1.50 -10.90
N ILE A 223 -6.40 -2.18 -11.99
CA ILE A 223 -5.55 -3.24 -12.60
C ILE A 223 -4.12 -2.72 -12.81
N ALA A 224 -3.94 -1.40 -12.91
CA ALA A 224 -2.63 -0.79 -13.08
C ALA A 224 -1.68 -1.04 -11.89
N PHE A 225 -2.17 -1.15 -10.65
CA PHE A 225 -1.34 -1.51 -9.51
C PHE A 225 -0.64 -2.84 -9.74
N GLY A 226 -1.43 -3.87 -10.04
CA GLY A 226 -0.89 -5.19 -10.35
C GLY A 226 -0.04 -5.21 -11.63
N ALA A 227 -0.34 -4.38 -12.63
CA ALA A 227 0.41 -4.35 -13.88
C ALA A 227 1.79 -3.70 -13.74
N VAL A 228 1.94 -2.67 -12.89
CA VAL A 228 3.22 -1.96 -12.64
C VAL A 228 4.14 -2.79 -11.75
N ALA A 229 3.63 -3.43 -10.71
CA ALA A 229 4.41 -4.27 -9.81
C ALA A 229 4.99 -5.50 -10.54
N ARG A 230 6.20 -5.88 -10.17
CA ARG A 230 6.88 -7.07 -10.71
C ARG A 230 6.45 -8.35 -10.01
N VAL A 231 6.16 -8.27 -8.72
CA VAL A 231 5.58 -9.35 -7.92
C VAL A 231 4.41 -8.79 -7.13
N VAL A 232 3.34 -9.57 -7.05
CA VAL A 232 2.17 -9.26 -6.22
C VAL A 232 1.96 -10.41 -5.25
N LEU A 233 1.99 -10.09 -3.98
CA LEU A 233 1.70 -10.99 -2.87
C LEU A 233 0.29 -10.72 -2.38
N ALA A 234 -0.47 -11.76 -2.09
CA ALA A 234 -1.82 -11.65 -1.55
C ALA A 234 -1.92 -12.35 -0.19
N THR A 235 -2.56 -11.70 0.77
CA THR A 235 -2.92 -12.33 2.04
C THR A 235 -4.34 -12.86 1.99
N VAL A 236 -4.52 -14.10 2.42
CA VAL A 236 -5.79 -14.82 2.39
C VAL A 236 -6.16 -15.24 3.81
N LYS A 237 -7.42 -15.00 4.19
CA LYS A 237 -8.00 -15.51 5.41
C LYS A 237 -8.98 -16.64 5.05
N PRO A 238 -8.72 -17.90 5.44
CA PRO A 238 -9.61 -19.01 5.15
C PRO A 238 -11.00 -18.83 5.76
N ALA A 239 -11.99 -19.52 5.17
CA ALA A 239 -13.34 -19.58 5.70
C ALA A 239 -13.39 -20.22 7.10
N ASP A 240 -12.57 -21.23 7.30
CA ASP A 240 -12.33 -21.80 8.63
C ASP A 240 -11.46 -20.83 9.44
N THR A 241 -12.03 -20.27 10.51
CA THR A 241 -11.35 -19.30 11.38
C THR A 241 -10.19 -19.87 12.18
N GLU A 242 -10.16 -21.20 12.36
CA GLU A 242 -9.07 -21.91 13.04
C GLU A 242 -7.92 -22.25 12.09
N ALA A 243 -8.17 -22.22 10.78
CA ALA A 243 -7.14 -22.49 9.79
C ALA A 243 -6.13 -21.33 9.71
N PRO A 244 -4.82 -21.62 9.50
CA PRO A 244 -3.83 -20.59 9.31
C PRO A 244 -4.12 -19.76 8.07
N ARG A 245 -3.77 -18.48 8.14
CA ARG A 245 -3.83 -17.56 6.99
C ARG A 245 -2.77 -17.95 5.98
N ARG A 246 -2.90 -17.42 4.75
CA ARG A 246 -1.96 -17.71 3.68
C ARG A 246 -1.40 -16.43 3.08
N LEU A 247 -0.08 -16.40 2.88
CA LEU A 247 0.60 -15.46 2.00
C LEU A 247 0.85 -16.17 0.66
N VAL A 248 0.30 -15.64 -0.42
CA VAL A 248 0.31 -16.28 -1.73
C VAL A 248 0.99 -15.38 -2.75
N ARG A 249 1.75 -15.95 -3.67
CA ARG A 249 2.30 -15.23 -4.81
C ARG A 249 1.25 -15.16 -5.91
N ALA A 250 0.53 -14.03 -5.95
CA ALA A 250 -0.57 -13.82 -6.89
C ALA A 250 -0.11 -13.47 -8.31
N LYS A 251 1.13 -12.99 -8.45
CA LYS A 251 1.78 -12.67 -9.74
C LYS A 251 3.28 -12.62 -9.56
N SER A 252 4.01 -13.11 -10.56
CA SER A 252 5.43 -12.81 -10.74
C SER A 252 5.76 -12.64 -12.21
N ASN A 253 6.51 -11.59 -12.57
CA ASN A 253 7.10 -11.39 -13.90
C ASN A 253 8.60 -11.73 -13.90
N LEU A 254 9.14 -12.20 -12.79
CA LEU A 254 10.57 -12.38 -12.58
C LEU A 254 10.96 -13.83 -12.27
N GLY A 255 9.98 -14.67 -11.99
CA GLY A 255 10.14 -16.07 -11.63
C GLY A 255 8.78 -16.76 -11.56
N PRO A 256 8.68 -17.91 -10.89
CA PRO A 256 7.41 -18.61 -10.70
C PRO A 256 6.35 -17.71 -10.03
N ASP A 257 5.11 -17.85 -10.47
CA ASP A 257 3.94 -17.14 -9.93
C ASP A 257 3.04 -18.04 -9.07
N THR A 258 3.61 -19.14 -8.57
CA THR A 258 2.94 -20.16 -7.75
C THR A 258 3.53 -20.18 -6.34
N GLY A 259 2.84 -20.87 -5.42
CA GLY A 259 3.29 -21.12 -4.07
C GLY A 259 2.93 -20.01 -3.06
N GLY A 260 3.13 -20.35 -1.81
CA GLY A 260 2.78 -19.51 -0.67
C GLY A 260 3.36 -20.01 0.64
N PHE A 261 2.94 -19.37 1.72
CA PHE A 261 3.24 -19.78 3.09
C PHE A 261 1.98 -19.65 3.94
N GLU A 262 1.81 -20.60 4.83
CA GLU A 262 0.89 -20.40 5.94
C GLU A 262 1.47 -19.46 6.98
N TYR A 263 0.60 -18.74 7.67
CA TYR A 263 0.98 -17.93 8.81
C TYR A 263 -0.17 -17.74 9.79
N THR A 264 0.20 -17.53 11.05
CA THR A 264 -0.71 -17.12 12.12
C THR A 264 -0.30 -15.77 12.69
N LEU A 265 -1.27 -15.05 13.24
CA LEU A 265 -1.03 -13.80 13.95
C LEU A 265 -1.32 -14.04 15.44
N PHE A 266 -0.37 -13.73 16.31
CA PHE A 266 -0.56 -13.89 17.74
C PHE A 266 0.11 -12.78 18.52
N GLY A 267 -0.31 -12.57 19.75
CA GLY A 267 0.28 -11.62 20.67
C GLY A 267 1.55 -12.18 21.30
N ALA A 268 2.67 -11.48 21.12
CA ALA A 268 3.95 -11.84 21.73
C ALA A 268 4.47 -10.70 22.64
N PRO A 269 5.22 -11.01 23.69
CA PRO A 269 5.79 -9.99 24.58
C PRO A 269 6.68 -9.02 23.81
N VAL A 270 6.53 -7.73 24.09
CA VAL A 270 7.46 -6.70 23.60
C VAL A 270 8.66 -6.63 24.55
N PRO A 271 9.90 -6.80 24.07
CA PRO A 271 11.08 -6.77 24.95
C PRO A 271 11.15 -5.49 25.78
N GLY A 272 11.27 -5.67 27.10
CA GLY A 272 11.35 -4.55 28.06
C GLY A 272 10.04 -3.82 28.34
N GLN A 273 8.90 -4.35 27.92
CA GLN A 273 7.57 -3.79 28.14
C GLN A 273 6.64 -4.81 28.82
N GLU A 274 5.60 -4.33 29.50
CA GLU A 274 4.61 -5.16 30.18
C GLU A 274 3.38 -5.50 29.32
N PHE A 275 3.47 -5.31 28.02
CA PHE A 275 2.38 -5.59 27.09
C PHE A 275 2.84 -6.44 25.90
N ASN A 276 1.88 -7.03 25.21
CA ASN A 276 2.10 -7.82 24.01
C ASN A 276 1.81 -7.00 22.75
N ALA A 277 2.51 -7.30 21.66
CA ALA A 277 2.22 -6.81 20.33
C ALA A 277 2.04 -7.98 19.36
N GLN A 278 1.29 -7.73 18.28
CA GLN A 278 1.03 -8.76 17.29
C GLN A 278 2.27 -9.03 16.44
N ARG A 279 2.60 -10.31 16.23
CA ARG A 279 3.61 -10.76 15.28
C ARG A 279 3.10 -11.91 14.40
N VAL A 280 3.85 -12.19 13.34
CA VAL A 280 3.64 -13.35 12.46
C VAL A 280 4.40 -14.55 13.00
N GLU A 281 3.76 -15.71 12.96
CA GLU A 281 4.40 -17.02 13.01
C GLU A 281 4.17 -17.70 11.67
N TRP A 282 5.25 -18.03 10.98
CA TRP A 282 5.22 -18.70 9.69
C TRP A 282 4.99 -20.20 9.88
N GLY A 283 4.12 -20.74 9.04
CA GLY A 283 3.77 -22.15 9.00
C GLY A 283 4.36 -22.87 7.79
N GLU A 284 3.58 -23.73 7.19
CA GLU A 284 4.02 -24.59 6.10
C GLU A 284 4.21 -23.84 4.78
N ILE A 285 5.10 -24.38 3.94
CA ILE A 285 5.27 -23.95 2.55
C ILE A 285 4.11 -24.55 1.75
N LEU A 286 3.43 -23.71 0.98
CA LEU A 286 2.30 -24.11 0.16
C LEU A 286 2.72 -24.21 -1.31
N GLU A 287 2.34 -25.30 -1.95
CA GLU A 287 2.44 -25.49 -3.39
C GLU A 287 1.08 -25.24 -4.07
N GLY A 288 1.09 -24.86 -5.33
CA GLY A 288 -0.12 -24.63 -6.13
C GLY A 288 -0.20 -23.23 -6.72
N SER A 289 -1.18 -23.03 -7.55
CA SER A 289 -1.45 -21.73 -8.17
C SER A 289 -2.10 -20.77 -7.17
N ALA A 290 -1.92 -19.46 -7.40
CA ALA A 290 -2.57 -18.43 -6.61
C ALA A 290 -4.09 -18.62 -6.53
N ARG A 291 -4.72 -19.04 -7.65
CA ARG A 291 -6.15 -19.29 -7.72
C ARG A 291 -6.59 -20.40 -6.77
N GLU A 292 -5.87 -21.52 -6.74
CA GLU A 292 -6.15 -22.65 -5.84
C GLU A 292 -5.94 -22.26 -4.38
N LEU A 293 -4.83 -21.59 -4.07
CA LEU A 293 -4.49 -21.19 -2.71
C LEU A 293 -5.43 -20.11 -2.16
N MET A 294 -5.99 -19.25 -3.01
CA MET A 294 -6.95 -18.23 -2.64
C MET A 294 -8.41 -18.73 -2.63
N ALA A 295 -8.70 -19.88 -3.20
CA ALA A 295 -10.06 -20.44 -3.25
C ALA A 295 -10.62 -20.83 -1.85
N VAL A 296 -9.77 -20.91 -0.84
CA VAL A 296 -10.16 -21.21 0.57
C VAL A 296 -10.67 -19.99 1.34
N GLU A 297 -10.65 -18.81 0.70
CA GLU A 297 -11.08 -17.57 1.33
C GLU A 297 -12.57 -17.61 1.68
N GLN A 298 -12.93 -17.02 2.82
CA GLN A 298 -14.33 -16.78 3.12
C GLN A 298 -14.97 -16.00 1.98
N PRO A 299 -16.13 -16.36 1.50
CA PRO A 299 -16.98 -15.41 0.80
C PRO A 299 -17.10 -14.21 1.74
N ASP A 300 -16.78 -13.02 1.22
CA ASP A 300 -16.87 -11.77 1.98
C ASP A 300 -18.26 -11.70 2.63
N ASP A 301 -18.36 -12.18 3.87
CA ASP A 301 -19.59 -12.17 4.64
C ASP A 301 -19.79 -10.71 5.02
N GLY A 302 -20.58 -10.04 4.21
CA GLY A 302 -20.98 -8.64 4.19
C GLY A 302 -21.12 -7.84 5.50
N GLY A 303 -20.38 -8.13 6.54
CA GLY A 303 -20.27 -7.31 7.74
C GLY A 303 -19.59 -5.99 7.42
N ASP A 304 -18.32 -6.01 7.06
CA ASP A 304 -17.56 -4.79 6.73
C ASP A 304 -18.11 -4.10 5.47
N ALA A 305 -18.59 -4.88 4.48
CA ALA A 305 -19.23 -4.31 3.29
C ALA A 305 -20.61 -3.68 3.60
N ALA A 306 -21.28 -4.08 4.66
CA ALA A 306 -22.51 -3.42 5.10
C ALA A 306 -22.19 -2.10 5.79
N ASP A 307 -21.23 -2.09 6.71
CA ASP A 307 -20.80 -0.89 7.43
C ASP A 307 -20.27 0.19 6.46
N ASP A 308 -19.44 -0.19 5.48
CA ASP A 308 -18.96 0.73 4.44
C ASP A 308 -20.08 1.24 3.53
N ALA A 309 -21.07 0.39 3.22
CA ALA A 309 -22.21 0.82 2.42
C ALA A 309 -23.17 1.70 3.24
N GLU A 310 -23.21 1.53 4.56
CA GLU A 310 -23.92 2.43 5.46
C GLU A 310 -23.24 3.80 5.53
N GLU A 311 -21.92 3.84 5.70
CA GLU A 311 -21.13 5.07 5.68
C GLU A 311 -21.24 5.78 4.33
N PHE A 312 -21.12 5.05 3.22
CA PHE A 312 -21.36 5.55 1.87
C PHE A 312 -22.75 6.17 1.73
N LEU A 313 -23.81 5.48 2.19
CA LEU A 313 -25.18 6.00 2.12
C LEU A 313 -25.40 7.21 3.02
N GLN A 314 -24.80 7.23 4.22
CA GLN A 314 -24.88 8.39 5.10
C GLN A 314 -24.20 9.60 4.46
N ASP A 315 -23.04 9.43 3.85
CA ASP A 315 -22.31 10.53 3.21
C ASP A 315 -23.04 11.07 1.99
N ILE A 316 -23.50 10.21 1.09
CA ILE A 316 -24.17 10.67 -0.13
C ILE A 316 -25.52 11.31 0.18
N LEU A 317 -26.23 10.86 1.23
CA LEU A 317 -27.53 11.38 1.64
C LEU A 317 -27.46 12.51 2.67
N LYS A 318 -26.26 12.85 3.18
CA LYS A 318 -26.04 13.90 4.19
C LYS A 318 -26.52 15.27 3.74
N SER A 319 -26.41 15.55 2.44
CA SER A 319 -26.83 16.84 1.84
C SER A 319 -28.31 16.88 1.46
N GLY A 320 -29.08 15.81 1.68
CA GLY A 320 -30.50 15.76 1.38
C GLY A 320 -30.93 14.57 0.53
N THR A 321 -31.95 14.79 -0.29
CA THR A 321 -32.55 13.75 -1.14
C THR A 321 -31.74 13.58 -2.42
N VAL A 322 -31.33 12.32 -2.73
CA VAL A 322 -30.55 11.97 -3.94
C VAL A 322 -31.30 10.96 -4.79
N SER A 323 -31.24 11.08 -6.10
CA SER A 323 -31.93 10.15 -7.01
C SER A 323 -31.37 8.74 -6.93
N THR A 324 -32.22 7.73 -7.06
CA THR A 324 -31.79 6.31 -7.07
C THR A 324 -30.78 6.01 -8.18
N LYS A 325 -30.85 6.76 -9.28
CA LYS A 325 -29.91 6.62 -10.40
C LYS A 325 -28.51 7.10 -10.00
N GLU A 326 -28.40 8.28 -9.40
CA GLU A 326 -27.13 8.84 -8.92
C GLU A 326 -26.52 7.96 -7.82
N ILE A 327 -27.34 7.48 -6.88
CA ILE A 327 -26.87 6.57 -5.83
C ILE A 327 -26.32 5.27 -6.45
N LYS A 328 -26.96 4.74 -7.49
CA LYS A 328 -26.52 3.52 -8.16
C LYS A 328 -25.21 3.72 -8.93
N GLU A 329 -25.08 4.85 -9.61
CA GLU A 329 -23.87 5.24 -10.33
C GLU A 329 -22.70 5.45 -9.33
N ALA A 330 -22.94 6.19 -8.25
CA ALA A 330 -21.96 6.41 -7.20
C ALA A 330 -21.58 5.10 -6.48
N ALA A 331 -22.55 4.24 -6.16
CA ALA A 331 -22.29 2.94 -5.56
C ALA A 331 -21.39 2.06 -6.43
N ASN A 332 -21.65 2.00 -7.73
CA ASN A 332 -20.81 1.28 -8.67
C ASN A 332 -19.38 1.88 -8.74
N ALA A 333 -19.25 3.20 -8.72
CA ALA A 333 -17.97 3.89 -8.72
C ALA A 333 -17.17 3.62 -7.45
N HIS A 334 -17.84 3.44 -6.29
CA HIS A 334 -17.23 3.09 -5.01
C HIS A 334 -17.12 1.57 -4.77
N GLY A 335 -17.47 0.74 -5.75
CA GLY A 335 -17.33 -0.71 -5.66
C GLY A 335 -18.41 -1.40 -4.81
N HIS A 336 -19.48 -0.71 -4.39
CA HIS A 336 -20.58 -1.31 -3.65
C HIS A 336 -21.55 -2.05 -4.55
N SER A 337 -21.89 -3.30 -4.18
CA SER A 337 -22.95 -4.01 -4.89
C SER A 337 -24.32 -3.38 -4.57
N TRP A 338 -25.21 -3.35 -5.57
CA TRP A 338 -26.56 -2.81 -5.35
C TRP A 338 -27.34 -3.57 -4.26
N ARG A 339 -27.02 -4.86 -4.06
CA ARG A 339 -27.59 -5.69 -2.99
C ARG A 339 -27.12 -5.20 -1.62
N THR A 340 -25.83 -4.89 -1.46
CA THR A 340 -25.25 -4.37 -0.22
C THR A 340 -25.81 -3.00 0.12
N VAL A 341 -25.93 -2.12 -0.88
CA VAL A 341 -26.53 -0.78 -0.72
C VAL A 341 -28.00 -0.87 -0.30
N ASN A 342 -28.77 -1.82 -0.85
CA ASN A 342 -30.16 -2.01 -0.41
C ASN A 342 -30.26 -2.59 1.01
N ARG A 343 -29.29 -3.39 1.46
CA ARG A 343 -29.22 -3.86 2.85
C ARG A 343 -28.91 -2.70 3.80
N ALA A 344 -27.89 -1.92 3.51
CA ALA A 344 -27.53 -0.70 4.25
C ALA A 344 -28.70 0.31 4.28
N LYS A 345 -29.44 0.46 3.18
CA LYS A 345 -30.67 1.25 3.13
C LYS A 345 -31.71 0.81 4.17
N ALA A 346 -31.90 -0.50 4.34
CA ALA A 346 -32.84 -1.06 5.29
C ALA A 346 -32.37 -0.83 6.74
N GLU A 347 -31.09 -1.08 7.02
CA GLU A 347 -30.47 -0.89 8.34
C GLU A 347 -30.53 0.59 8.79
N LEU A 348 -30.18 1.53 7.90
CA LEU A 348 -30.24 2.96 8.16
C LEU A 348 -31.67 3.55 8.15
N GLY A 349 -32.69 2.76 7.80
CA GLY A 349 -34.07 3.23 7.70
C GLY A 349 -34.27 4.30 6.61
N VAL A 350 -33.43 4.31 5.57
CA VAL A 350 -33.49 5.28 4.47
C VAL A 350 -34.83 5.20 3.76
N LYS A 351 -35.51 6.33 3.62
CA LYS A 351 -36.84 6.44 3.01
C LYS A 351 -36.74 6.67 1.51
N ALA A 352 -37.50 5.88 0.75
CA ALA A 352 -37.72 6.14 -0.67
C ALA A 352 -38.83 7.19 -0.84
N VAL A 353 -38.55 8.23 -1.60
CA VAL A 353 -39.47 9.32 -1.93
C VAL A 353 -39.71 9.32 -3.41
N LYS A 354 -40.97 9.38 -3.85
CA LYS A 354 -41.30 9.47 -5.26
C LYS A 354 -41.20 10.94 -5.69
N GLY A 355 -40.41 11.21 -6.70
CA GLY A 355 -40.32 12.54 -7.33
C GLY A 355 -41.58 12.89 -8.12
N GLY A 356 -41.60 14.08 -8.75
CA GLY A 356 -42.69 14.56 -9.63
C GLY A 356 -42.93 13.66 -10.84
N PHE A 357 -43.89 14.05 -11.72
CA PHE A 357 -44.45 13.21 -12.78
C PHE A 357 -43.46 12.62 -13.79
N ASN A 358 -42.15 13.02 -13.77
CA ASN A 358 -41.06 12.45 -14.59
C ASN A 358 -39.76 12.25 -13.82
N GLU A 359 -39.74 12.34 -12.48
CA GLU A 359 -38.54 12.36 -11.63
C GLU A 359 -38.37 11.06 -10.86
N GLY A 360 -38.36 9.94 -11.33
CA GLY A 360 -38.01 8.66 -10.71
C GLY A 360 -38.12 8.57 -9.16
N TRP A 361 -37.49 7.57 -8.58
CA TRP A 361 -37.39 7.42 -7.11
C TRP A 361 -36.10 8.07 -6.58
N SER A 362 -36.20 8.72 -5.44
CA SER A 362 -35.09 9.30 -4.68
C SER A 362 -35.06 8.79 -3.25
N TRP A 363 -33.91 8.83 -2.61
CA TRP A 363 -33.71 8.34 -1.24
C TRP A 363 -33.30 9.49 -0.33
N ARG A 364 -33.70 9.42 0.95
CA ARG A 364 -33.27 10.36 1.98
C ARG A 364 -33.10 9.62 3.32
N LEU A 365 -32.25 10.14 4.18
CA LEU A 365 -32.11 9.66 5.56
C LEU A 365 -33.42 9.91 6.35
N PRO A 366 -33.73 9.06 7.35
CA PRO A 366 -34.85 9.31 8.24
C PRO A 366 -34.66 10.63 9.02
N ASP A 367 -35.74 11.34 9.28
CA ASP A 367 -35.70 12.53 10.12
C ASP A 367 -35.24 12.13 11.54
N PRO A 368 -34.37 12.94 12.19
CA PRO A 368 -33.95 12.66 13.56
C PRO A 368 -35.19 12.60 14.50
N PRO A 369 -35.20 11.73 15.50
CA PRO A 369 -36.35 11.58 16.39
C PRO A 369 -36.68 12.92 17.05
N LYS A 370 -37.95 13.33 16.96
CA LYS A 370 -38.46 14.63 17.45
C LYS A 370 -38.35 14.85 18.97
N ASN A 371 -37.76 13.91 19.74
CA ASN A 371 -37.62 13.95 21.20
C ASN A 371 -36.18 13.71 21.66
N ALA A 372 -35.31 14.67 21.44
CA ALA A 372 -34.07 14.80 22.19
C ALA A 372 -33.93 16.28 22.62
N ASN A 373 -34.95 16.79 23.31
CA ASN A 373 -34.79 18.04 24.06
C ASN A 373 -35.75 18.01 25.23
N LYS A 374 -35.25 17.77 26.43
CA LYS A 374 -35.44 18.54 27.68
C LYS A 374 -35.14 17.70 28.93
N ASN A 375 -34.18 18.23 29.66
CA ASN A 375 -34.07 18.13 31.13
C ASN A 375 -33.52 16.82 31.74
N ASN A 376 -32.26 16.88 32.15
CA ASN A 376 -31.94 16.80 33.58
C ASN A 376 -30.49 17.24 33.84
N PHE A 377 -30.29 18.56 33.99
CA PHE A 377 -29.25 19.06 34.86
C PHE A 377 -29.86 19.17 36.25
N GLY A 378 -29.82 18.05 37.00
CA GLY A 378 -30.08 18.04 38.44
C GLY A 378 -28.87 18.57 39.17
N ILE A 379 -28.99 19.81 39.65
CA ILE A 379 -28.06 20.44 40.57
C ILE A 379 -28.07 19.64 41.87
N LEU A 380 -26.99 18.91 42.16
CA LEU A 380 -26.71 18.44 43.52
C LEU A 380 -26.24 19.61 44.36
N ARG A 381 -27.17 20.12 45.19
CA ARG A 381 -26.83 21.00 46.32
C ARG A 381 -26.10 20.17 47.37
N THR A 382 -24.88 20.56 47.66
CA THR A 382 -24.17 20.19 48.87
C THR A 382 -24.78 20.91 50.03
N ASP A 383 -25.42 20.20 50.96
CA ASP A 383 -25.66 20.67 52.32
C ASP A 383 -24.50 20.23 53.21
N ALA A 384 -23.69 21.19 53.60
CA ALA A 384 -22.81 21.07 54.75
C ALA A 384 -23.60 21.46 56.03
N GLY A 385 -23.49 20.61 57.06
CA GLY A 385 -23.81 21.10 58.38
C GLY A 385 -24.48 20.09 59.33
N ARG A 386 -23.71 19.37 60.05
CA ARG A 386 -23.56 19.21 61.50
C ARG A 386 -22.90 17.89 61.87
#